data_aebcc3a5d1bb87b1c9cb7d5eda9130e9
#
_entry.id   aebcc3a5d1bb87b1c9cb7d5eda9130e9
#
_cell.length_a   1.000
_cell.length_b   1.000
_cell.length_c   1.000
_cell.angle_alpha   90.00
_cell.angle_beta   90.00
_cell.angle_gamma   90.00
#
_symmetry.space_group_name_H-M   'P 1'
#
loop_
_entity.id
_entity.type
_entity.pdbx_description
1 polymer ?
#
loop_
_entity_poly.entity_id
_entity_poly.type
_entity_poly.pdbx_seq_one_letter_code
_entity_poly.pdbx_strand_id
1 'polypeptide(L)'
;MNNYTTDLYETKREIVNFSKKITKGLNKSDGKFVMNVIYGIFKSGSVLTSEIARALEEKVKLNSTITRICNNLYLLSEKDKDIIKSNYYELIRKKFNEEEIVCKLDDTDIAKEYGKKFEDLCTVRDASSVKERLVNGYHVCEAVVLTEEIKQPLSIYSKIYSTESNNFRSKNNYTLESISEVRKVFPNKKRLYIADRGYDAGYFYKDMIENEDNFIVRLKERKLLFKGKSRNVMEVAKSRKGKIKMSMQFSEEEKECYISYTRVQLPKYPDIELTMVTVYGLSEEEPMVLLTNKIIKDKTDAIKIARHYMNRWRVEEYFRAKKQEYDFENMRVRSLKGINTLNMLLTLVLGEINLIAESMDKKLLCFKITARSKSLRNKVIVWISQIARGIVEILKYAKCGIKEFQNIEIRSKQRQLSLF
;
A
#
# COMPACT_ATOMS: atom_id res chain seq x y z
N MET A 1 23.69 -13.73 -25.26
CA MET A 1 22.84 -12.64 -25.79
C MET A 1 21.36 -12.99 -25.88
N ASN A 2 20.96 -14.26 -26.03
CA ASN A 2 19.53 -14.65 -26.23
C ASN A 2 18.58 -14.49 -25.05
N ASN A 3 19.07 -14.51 -23.80
CA ASN A 3 18.21 -14.44 -22.61
C ASN A 3 17.60 -13.06 -22.36
N TYR A 4 18.25 -12.00 -22.80
CA TYR A 4 17.78 -10.62 -22.57
C TYR A 4 16.53 -10.28 -23.38
N THR A 5 16.44 -10.77 -24.61
CA THR A 5 15.30 -10.53 -25.50
C THR A 5 14.04 -11.24 -24.99
N THR A 6 14.19 -12.42 -24.40
CA THR A 6 13.08 -13.19 -23.81
C THR A 6 12.55 -12.53 -22.55
N ASP A 7 13.44 -12.14 -21.61
CA ASP A 7 13.06 -11.46 -20.37
C ASP A 7 12.34 -10.14 -20.67
N LEU A 8 12.82 -9.37 -21.63
CA LEU A 8 12.22 -8.13 -22.11
C LEU A 8 10.80 -8.37 -22.65
N TYR A 9 10.64 -9.37 -23.52
CA TYR A 9 9.35 -9.70 -24.11
C TYR A 9 8.34 -10.15 -23.05
N GLU A 10 8.74 -11.05 -22.16
CA GLU A 10 7.88 -11.57 -21.08
C GLU A 10 7.43 -10.45 -20.12
N THR A 11 8.39 -9.60 -19.69
CA THR A 11 8.09 -8.47 -18.80
C THR A 11 7.14 -7.47 -19.47
N LYS A 12 7.40 -7.11 -20.71
CA LYS A 12 6.55 -6.21 -21.50
C LYS A 12 5.14 -6.78 -21.67
N ARG A 13 5.04 -8.07 -22.02
CA ARG A 13 3.78 -8.79 -22.19
C ARG A 13 2.97 -8.78 -20.89
N GLU A 14 3.61 -9.00 -19.75
CA GLU A 14 2.92 -9.01 -18.47
C GLU A 14 2.33 -7.64 -18.13
N ILE A 15 3.10 -6.57 -18.28
CA ILE A 15 2.63 -5.19 -18.08
C ILE A 15 1.44 -4.86 -18.99
N VAL A 16 1.51 -5.26 -20.26
CA VAL A 16 0.43 -5.02 -21.23
C VAL A 16 -0.82 -5.84 -20.87
N ASN A 17 -0.66 -7.10 -20.48
CA ASN A 17 -1.77 -7.97 -20.10
C ASN A 17 -2.48 -7.43 -18.85
N PHE A 18 -1.72 -7.01 -17.84
CA PHE A 18 -2.27 -6.34 -16.67
C PHE A 18 -3.03 -5.07 -17.06
N SER A 19 -2.38 -4.19 -17.83
CA SER A 19 -2.98 -2.93 -18.28
C SER A 19 -4.28 -3.15 -19.07
N LYS A 20 -4.33 -4.15 -19.96
CA LYS A 20 -5.56 -4.52 -20.69
C LYS A 20 -6.68 -4.98 -19.75
N LYS A 21 -6.35 -5.76 -18.71
CA LYS A 21 -7.34 -6.22 -17.72
C LYS A 21 -7.96 -5.06 -16.97
N ILE A 22 -7.14 -4.15 -16.44
CA ILE A 22 -7.63 -3.02 -15.64
C ILE A 22 -8.34 -1.94 -16.46
N THR A 23 -8.04 -1.83 -17.76
CA THR A 23 -8.67 -0.85 -18.66
C THR A 23 -9.88 -1.41 -19.43
N LYS A 24 -10.30 -2.63 -19.13
CA LYS A 24 -11.48 -3.26 -19.75
C LYS A 24 -12.71 -2.41 -19.46
N GLY A 25 -13.46 -2.04 -20.50
CA GLY A 25 -14.66 -1.20 -20.40
C GLY A 25 -14.42 0.29 -20.56
N LEU A 26 -13.17 0.75 -20.66
CA LEU A 26 -12.85 2.13 -21.04
C LEU A 26 -12.97 2.34 -22.54
N ASN A 27 -13.20 3.59 -22.94
CA ASN A 27 -13.03 3.95 -24.34
C ASN A 27 -11.56 3.78 -24.78
N LYS A 28 -11.33 3.68 -26.09
CA LYS A 28 -10.02 3.41 -26.67
C LYS A 28 -8.96 4.46 -26.32
N SER A 29 -9.34 5.74 -26.22
CA SER A 29 -8.42 6.84 -25.90
C SER A 29 -7.93 6.76 -24.46
N ASP A 30 -8.86 6.63 -23.51
CA ASP A 30 -8.54 6.59 -22.08
C ASP A 30 -7.85 5.29 -21.71
N GLY A 31 -8.26 4.14 -22.28
CA GLY A 31 -7.56 2.88 -22.13
C GLY A 31 -6.10 2.96 -22.60
N LYS A 32 -5.86 3.56 -23.79
CA LYS A 32 -4.51 3.78 -24.31
C LYS A 32 -3.71 4.74 -23.44
N PHE A 33 -4.32 5.80 -22.93
CA PHE A 33 -3.67 6.74 -22.02
C PHE A 33 -3.20 6.04 -20.75
N VAL A 34 -4.08 5.31 -20.06
CA VAL A 34 -3.78 4.58 -18.84
C VAL A 34 -2.65 3.58 -19.06
N MET A 35 -2.73 2.76 -20.14
CA MET A 35 -1.69 1.80 -20.50
C MET A 35 -0.33 2.46 -20.74
N ASN A 36 -0.31 3.60 -21.43
CA ASN A 36 0.93 4.34 -21.70
C ASN A 36 1.55 4.87 -20.42
N VAL A 37 0.76 5.46 -19.51
CA VAL A 37 1.29 5.99 -18.25
C VAL A 37 1.80 4.87 -17.36
N ILE A 38 1.07 3.76 -17.22
CA ILE A 38 1.51 2.58 -16.45
C ILE A 38 2.84 2.05 -17.00
N TYR A 39 2.92 1.83 -18.32
CA TYR A 39 4.17 1.39 -18.96
C TYR A 39 5.31 2.39 -18.74
N GLY A 40 5.01 3.69 -18.87
CA GLY A 40 5.98 4.75 -18.64
C GLY A 40 6.52 4.76 -17.20
N ILE A 41 5.66 4.57 -16.20
CA ILE A 41 6.07 4.45 -14.80
C ILE A 41 6.95 3.21 -14.60
N PHE A 42 6.58 2.05 -15.12
CA PHE A 42 7.39 0.85 -15.04
C PHE A 42 8.77 1.01 -15.68
N LYS A 43 8.84 1.62 -16.88
CA LYS A 43 10.09 1.77 -17.62
C LYS A 43 10.99 2.85 -17.04
N SER A 44 10.42 3.96 -16.57
CA SER A 44 11.21 5.07 -16.02
C SER A 44 11.59 4.88 -14.56
N GLY A 45 10.86 4.06 -13.79
CA GLY A 45 10.97 4.03 -12.33
C GLY A 45 10.60 5.36 -11.70
N SER A 46 9.70 6.15 -12.29
CA SER A 46 9.40 7.50 -11.82
C SER A 46 7.97 7.92 -12.14
N VAL A 47 7.35 8.72 -11.27
CA VAL A 47 6.07 9.40 -11.52
C VAL A 47 6.26 10.79 -12.13
N LEU A 48 7.47 11.22 -12.41
CA LEU A 48 7.71 12.47 -13.14
C LEU A 48 7.18 12.35 -14.56
N THR A 49 6.25 13.23 -14.93
CA THR A 49 5.62 13.21 -16.27
C THR A 49 6.63 13.38 -17.39
N SER A 50 7.76 14.04 -17.16
CA SER A 50 8.89 14.14 -18.09
C SER A 50 9.58 12.80 -18.31
N GLU A 51 9.79 12.02 -17.24
CA GLU A 51 10.44 10.70 -17.33
C GLU A 51 9.48 9.67 -17.96
N ILE A 52 8.21 9.71 -17.59
CA ILE A 52 7.16 8.91 -18.26
C ILE A 52 7.14 9.21 -19.76
N ALA A 53 7.14 10.52 -20.13
CA ALA A 53 7.12 10.92 -21.54
C ALA A 53 8.36 10.46 -22.33
N ARG A 54 9.56 10.52 -21.71
CA ARG A 54 10.80 9.98 -22.30
C ARG A 54 10.71 8.46 -22.51
N ALA A 55 10.18 7.76 -21.50
CA ALA A 55 10.03 6.30 -21.55
C ALA A 55 9.09 5.82 -22.66
N LEU A 56 8.14 6.65 -23.11
CA LEU A 56 7.21 6.34 -24.20
C LEU A 56 7.87 6.39 -25.59
N GLU A 57 8.99 7.08 -25.75
CA GLU A 57 9.75 7.19 -27.02
C GLU A 57 8.86 7.56 -28.22
N GLU A 58 7.97 8.53 -28.03
CA GLU A 58 7.07 8.98 -29.09
C GLU A 58 7.80 9.89 -30.11
N LYS A 59 7.38 9.81 -31.39
CA LYS A 59 7.98 10.61 -32.46
C LYS A 59 7.62 12.12 -32.42
N VAL A 60 6.77 12.53 -31.46
CA VAL A 60 6.37 13.93 -31.28
C VAL A 60 7.31 14.65 -30.31
N LYS A 61 7.26 16.00 -30.29
CA LYS A 61 8.04 16.80 -29.33
C LYS A 61 7.74 16.38 -27.89
N LEU A 62 8.78 16.22 -27.08
CA LEU A 62 8.68 15.79 -25.68
C LEU A 62 7.67 16.61 -24.88
N ASN A 63 7.71 17.95 -25.01
CA ASN A 63 6.77 18.83 -24.33
C ASN A 63 5.30 18.56 -24.70
N SER A 64 5.02 18.18 -25.95
CA SER A 64 3.66 17.82 -26.38
C SER A 64 3.18 16.55 -25.67
N THR A 65 4.05 15.56 -25.51
CA THR A 65 3.75 14.33 -24.76
C THR A 65 3.51 14.64 -23.27
N ILE A 66 4.36 15.46 -22.64
CA ILE A 66 4.22 15.87 -21.24
C ILE A 66 2.88 16.59 -21.03
N THR A 67 2.57 17.59 -21.87
CA THR A 67 1.32 18.36 -21.79
C THR A 67 0.11 17.43 -21.93
N ARG A 68 0.13 16.52 -22.90
CA ARG A 68 -0.95 15.55 -23.10
C ARG A 68 -1.12 14.64 -21.87
N ILE A 69 -0.03 14.15 -21.27
CA ILE A 69 -0.10 13.34 -20.04
C ILE A 69 -0.73 14.15 -18.92
N CYS A 70 -0.26 15.36 -18.65
CA CYS A 70 -0.80 16.23 -17.60
C CYS A 70 -2.29 16.53 -17.80
N ASN A 71 -2.70 16.86 -19.03
CA ASN A 71 -4.11 17.12 -19.34
C ASN A 71 -4.99 15.89 -19.13
N ASN A 72 -4.56 14.73 -19.60
CA ASN A 72 -5.34 13.49 -19.46
C ASN A 72 -5.40 13.00 -18.00
N LEU A 73 -4.37 13.24 -17.18
CA LEU A 73 -4.44 12.99 -15.74
C LEU A 73 -5.56 13.80 -15.07
N TYR A 74 -5.78 15.03 -15.52
CA TYR A 74 -6.86 15.89 -15.03
C TYR A 74 -8.23 15.50 -15.61
N LEU A 75 -8.28 15.15 -16.90
CA LEU A 75 -9.52 14.91 -17.65
C LEU A 75 -10.14 13.54 -17.39
N LEU A 76 -9.35 12.53 -16.98
CA LEU A 76 -9.87 11.19 -16.71
C LEU A 76 -11.05 11.27 -15.73
N SER A 77 -12.20 10.75 -16.16
CA SER A 77 -13.46 10.88 -15.42
C SER A 77 -13.47 9.99 -14.15
N GLU A 78 -14.24 10.37 -13.14
CA GLU A 78 -14.41 9.52 -11.94
C GLU A 78 -15.02 8.16 -12.31
N LYS A 79 -15.96 8.13 -13.26
CA LYS A 79 -16.53 6.89 -13.79
C LYS A 79 -15.46 5.95 -14.35
N ASP A 80 -14.51 6.47 -15.14
CA ASP A 80 -13.42 5.66 -15.69
C ASP A 80 -12.47 5.18 -14.61
N LYS A 81 -12.17 6.03 -13.62
CA LYS A 81 -11.38 5.64 -12.45
C LYS A 81 -12.05 4.52 -11.65
N ASP A 82 -13.37 4.56 -11.50
CA ASP A 82 -14.13 3.52 -10.79
C ASP A 82 -14.14 2.20 -11.58
N ILE A 83 -14.23 2.25 -12.91
CA ILE A 83 -14.07 1.06 -13.77
C ILE A 83 -12.67 0.46 -13.58
N ILE A 84 -11.62 1.27 -13.63
CA ILE A 84 -10.23 0.82 -13.42
C ILE A 84 -10.06 0.17 -12.05
N LYS A 85 -10.54 0.82 -10.98
CA LYS A 85 -10.48 0.29 -9.62
C LYS A 85 -11.25 -1.02 -9.50
N SER A 86 -12.47 -1.09 -10.03
CA SER A 86 -13.28 -2.30 -10.00
C SER A 86 -12.59 -3.48 -10.67
N ASN A 87 -12.01 -3.28 -11.84
CA ASN A 87 -11.23 -4.30 -12.55
C ASN A 87 -10.00 -4.74 -11.74
N TYR A 88 -9.31 -3.81 -11.11
CA TYR A 88 -8.17 -4.10 -10.24
C TYR A 88 -8.59 -4.89 -9.00
N TYR A 89 -9.71 -4.53 -8.36
CA TYR A 89 -10.24 -5.24 -7.21
C TYR A 89 -10.66 -6.68 -7.55
N GLU A 90 -11.15 -6.94 -8.76
CA GLU A 90 -11.39 -8.31 -9.22
C GLU A 90 -10.11 -9.15 -9.30
N LEU A 91 -8.99 -8.54 -9.74
CA LEU A 91 -7.70 -9.23 -9.77
C LEU A 91 -7.20 -9.54 -8.35
N ILE A 92 -7.37 -8.60 -7.42
CA ILE A 92 -6.99 -8.77 -6.01
C ILE A 92 -7.86 -9.86 -5.36
N ARG A 93 -9.19 -9.77 -5.45
CA ARG A 93 -10.11 -10.72 -4.82
C ARG A 93 -9.80 -12.17 -5.16
N LYS A 94 -9.39 -12.44 -6.39
CA LYS A 94 -9.02 -13.79 -6.85
C LYS A 94 -7.76 -14.36 -6.16
N LYS A 95 -7.00 -13.54 -5.48
CA LYS A 95 -5.79 -13.94 -4.75
C LYS A 95 -6.04 -14.20 -3.27
N PHE A 96 -7.16 -13.72 -2.73
CA PHE A 96 -7.51 -13.85 -1.32
C PHE A 96 -8.52 -14.98 -1.10
N ASN A 97 -8.02 -16.17 -0.83
CA ASN A 97 -8.85 -17.35 -0.55
C ASN A 97 -9.20 -17.48 0.93
N GLU A 98 -8.39 -16.91 1.83
CA GLU A 98 -8.55 -17.01 3.28
C GLU A 98 -9.86 -16.38 3.75
N GLU A 99 -10.37 -16.86 4.89
CA GLU A 99 -11.60 -16.37 5.50
C GLU A 99 -11.43 -14.94 6.08
N GLU A 100 -10.25 -14.63 6.62
CA GLU A 100 -9.93 -13.33 7.21
C GLU A 100 -8.84 -12.63 6.40
N ILE A 101 -9.08 -11.37 6.05
CA ILE A 101 -8.08 -10.48 5.49
C ILE A 101 -7.54 -9.55 6.58
N VAL A 102 -6.27 -9.19 6.47
CA VAL A 102 -5.63 -8.20 7.34
C VAL A 102 -5.49 -6.91 6.56
N CYS A 103 -6.15 -5.86 7.04
CA CYS A 103 -6.05 -4.52 6.50
C CYS A 103 -5.18 -3.66 7.40
N LYS A 104 -4.19 -3.00 6.85
CA LYS A 104 -3.36 -2.02 7.56
C LYS A 104 -3.70 -0.64 7.09
N LEU A 105 -4.01 0.21 8.06
CA LEU A 105 -4.28 1.62 7.86
C LEU A 105 -3.05 2.41 8.27
N ASP A 106 -2.62 3.31 7.42
CA ASP A 106 -1.52 4.21 7.73
C ASP A 106 -1.63 5.50 6.91
N ASP A 107 -1.12 6.58 7.47
CA ASP A 107 -1.03 7.88 6.83
C ASP A 107 0.43 8.25 6.60
N THR A 108 0.71 8.96 5.52
CA THR A 108 2.02 9.56 5.27
C THR A 108 1.86 10.96 4.70
N ASP A 109 2.94 11.71 4.68
CA ASP A 109 2.97 13.05 4.11
C ASP A 109 3.84 13.09 2.85
N ILE A 110 3.50 13.98 1.94
CA ILE A 110 4.28 14.32 0.74
C ILE A 110 4.76 15.75 0.89
N ALA A 111 6.05 15.93 1.12
CA ALA A 111 6.66 17.25 1.21
C ALA A 111 6.73 17.92 -0.17
N LYS A 112 6.37 19.21 -0.25
CA LYS A 112 6.44 20.09 -1.43
C LYS A 112 7.03 21.44 -1.06
N GLU A 113 8.17 21.43 -0.38
CA GLU A 113 8.78 22.61 0.21
C GLU A 113 8.82 23.83 -0.71
N TYR A 114 9.19 23.64 -1.96
CA TYR A 114 9.32 24.70 -2.96
C TYR A 114 8.12 24.84 -3.89
N GLY A 115 7.03 24.17 -3.62
CA GLY A 115 5.86 24.02 -4.48
C GLY A 115 4.86 25.17 -4.38
N LYS A 116 5.20 26.39 -4.83
CA LYS A 116 4.32 27.57 -4.73
C LYS A 116 3.07 27.56 -5.64
N LYS A 117 3.02 26.70 -6.65
CA LYS A 117 1.96 26.68 -7.68
C LYS A 117 1.10 25.41 -7.67
N PHE A 118 1.18 24.62 -6.65
CA PHE A 118 0.33 23.46 -6.48
C PHE A 118 -0.99 23.87 -5.84
N GLU A 119 -2.08 23.23 -6.28
CA GLU A 119 -3.43 23.46 -5.79
C GLU A 119 -3.55 23.03 -4.33
N ASP A 120 -4.13 23.87 -3.47
CA ASP A 120 -4.49 23.57 -2.08
C ASP A 120 -3.34 22.99 -1.24
N LEU A 121 -2.11 23.53 -1.34
CA LEU A 121 -1.03 23.08 -0.46
C LEU A 121 -1.35 23.34 1.01
N CYS A 122 -1.19 22.33 1.84
CA CYS A 122 -1.30 22.44 3.30
C CYS A 122 0.04 22.26 4.00
N THR A 123 0.05 22.48 5.31
CA THR A 123 1.23 22.25 6.15
C THR A 123 1.31 20.79 6.56
N VAL A 124 2.45 20.15 6.30
CA VAL A 124 2.74 18.75 6.64
C VAL A 124 4.06 18.63 7.39
N ARG A 125 4.30 17.47 8.01
CA ARG A 125 5.60 17.16 8.61
C ARG A 125 6.56 16.64 7.56
N ASP A 126 7.77 17.16 7.57
CA ASP A 126 8.87 16.56 6.81
C ASP A 126 9.47 15.38 7.59
N ALA A 127 9.03 14.18 7.25
CA ALA A 127 9.51 12.95 7.87
C ALA A 127 10.99 12.62 7.52
N SER A 128 11.59 13.30 6.55
CA SER A 128 13.00 13.13 6.18
C SER A 128 13.95 13.96 7.05
N SER A 129 13.42 14.94 7.78
CA SER A 129 14.22 15.84 8.64
C SER A 129 14.43 15.23 10.02
N VAL A 130 15.67 15.27 10.51
CA VAL A 130 16.01 14.85 11.89
C VAL A 130 15.33 15.74 12.96
N LYS A 131 15.08 17.01 12.63
CA LYS A 131 14.28 17.92 13.46
C LYS A 131 12.88 18.00 12.86
N GLU A 132 11.85 17.93 13.71
CA GLU A 132 10.46 18.14 13.27
C GLU A 132 10.36 19.49 12.53
N ARG A 133 10.18 19.40 11.22
CA ARG A 133 10.06 20.55 10.33
C ARG A 133 8.70 20.51 9.66
N LEU A 134 8.01 21.65 9.68
CA LEU A 134 6.77 21.83 8.96
C LEU A 134 7.06 22.45 7.60
N VAL A 135 6.53 21.85 6.56
CA VAL A 135 6.71 22.27 5.16
C VAL A 135 5.38 22.23 4.41
N ASN A 136 5.32 22.88 3.25
CA ASN A 136 4.19 22.73 2.36
C ASN A 136 4.11 21.31 1.80
N GLY A 137 2.89 20.77 1.66
CA GLY A 137 2.71 19.43 1.15
C GLY A 137 1.27 18.95 1.11
N TYR A 138 1.11 17.63 1.11
CA TYR A 138 -0.17 16.93 1.12
C TYR A 138 -0.12 15.75 2.08
N HIS A 139 -1.27 15.42 2.64
CA HIS A 139 -1.46 14.18 3.38
C HIS A 139 -1.86 13.04 2.43
N VAL A 140 -1.50 11.82 2.80
CA VAL A 140 -1.90 10.59 2.09
C VAL A 140 -2.51 9.62 3.09
N CYS A 141 -3.74 9.20 2.85
CA CYS A 141 -4.37 8.11 3.57
C CYS A 141 -4.31 6.84 2.73
N GLU A 142 -3.84 5.75 3.31
CA GLU A 142 -3.62 4.48 2.62
C GLU A 142 -4.24 3.33 3.41
N ALA A 143 -4.92 2.41 2.70
CA ALA A 143 -5.32 1.12 3.23
C ALA A 143 -4.75 0.01 2.35
N VAL A 144 -3.93 -0.84 2.93
CA VAL A 144 -3.34 -2.00 2.26
C VAL A 144 -3.85 -3.29 2.87
N VAL A 145 -4.06 -4.31 2.04
CA VAL A 145 -4.51 -5.62 2.49
C VAL A 145 -3.45 -6.68 2.23
N LEU A 146 -3.41 -7.65 3.12
CA LEU A 146 -2.56 -8.84 3.04
C LEU A 146 -3.22 -9.99 3.81
N THR A 147 -2.65 -11.18 3.76
CA THR A 147 -3.06 -12.32 4.58
C THR A 147 -1.83 -12.94 5.26
N GLU A 148 -2.01 -14.04 5.95
CA GLU A 148 -0.88 -14.83 6.46
C GLU A 148 -0.06 -15.42 5.30
N GLU A 149 -0.71 -15.82 4.21
CA GLU A 149 -0.09 -16.36 3.01
C GLU A 149 0.43 -15.25 2.09
N ILE A 150 -0.40 -14.23 1.81
CA ILE A 150 -0.03 -13.08 0.98
C ILE A 150 0.76 -12.10 1.82
N LYS A 151 2.07 -12.08 1.62
CA LYS A 151 3.01 -11.27 2.40
C LYS A 151 3.24 -9.88 1.81
N GLN A 152 2.93 -9.69 0.52
CA GLN A 152 3.11 -8.40 -0.16
C GLN A 152 1.86 -7.52 -0.01
N PRO A 153 2.00 -6.26 0.44
CA PRO A 153 0.86 -5.38 0.66
C PRO A 153 0.21 -4.96 -0.67
N LEU A 154 -1.10 -5.18 -0.80
CA LEU A 154 -1.91 -4.73 -1.94
C LEU A 154 -2.78 -3.56 -1.51
N SER A 155 -2.58 -2.40 -2.11
CA SER A 155 -3.36 -1.21 -1.76
C SER A 155 -4.77 -1.28 -2.34
N ILE A 156 -5.75 -1.04 -1.48
CA ILE A 156 -7.18 -0.93 -1.82
C ILE A 156 -7.59 0.53 -1.89
N TYR A 157 -7.05 1.36 -1.02
CA TYR A 157 -7.36 2.78 -0.98
C TYR A 157 -6.07 3.58 -0.83
N SER A 158 -5.93 4.60 -1.69
CA SER A 158 -4.84 5.56 -1.64
C SER A 158 -5.35 6.92 -2.05
N LYS A 159 -5.43 7.87 -1.13
CA LYS A 159 -5.97 9.21 -1.38
C LYS A 159 -5.01 10.28 -0.88
N ILE A 160 -4.63 11.17 -1.78
CA ILE A 160 -3.91 12.40 -1.45
C ILE A 160 -4.93 13.49 -1.17
N TYR A 161 -4.81 14.18 -0.05
CA TYR A 161 -5.73 15.24 0.34
C TYR A 161 -4.99 16.40 1.02
N SER A 162 -5.68 17.52 1.11
CA SER A 162 -5.21 18.73 1.77
C SER A 162 -6.22 19.23 2.78
N THR A 163 -5.74 19.78 3.88
CA THR A 163 -6.57 20.48 4.87
C THR A 163 -7.06 21.84 4.37
N GLU A 164 -6.41 22.38 3.33
CA GLU A 164 -6.76 23.66 2.71
C GLU A 164 -7.80 23.52 1.58
N SER A 165 -8.16 22.28 1.22
CA SER A 165 -9.15 22.04 0.17
C SER A 165 -10.56 22.40 0.63
N ASN A 166 -11.34 23.09 -0.20
CA ASN A 166 -12.72 23.46 0.09
C ASN A 166 -13.63 22.27 0.45
N ASN A 167 -13.29 21.07 -0.01
CA ASN A 167 -14.02 19.84 0.26
C ASN A 167 -13.49 19.08 1.48
N PHE A 168 -12.46 19.56 2.15
CA PHE A 168 -11.92 18.93 3.34
C PHE A 168 -12.92 19.04 4.49
N ARG A 169 -13.25 17.93 5.12
CA ARG A 169 -14.08 17.88 6.33
C ARG A 169 -13.26 17.51 7.55
N SER A 170 -12.61 16.37 7.49
CA SER A 170 -11.71 15.91 8.55
C SER A 170 -10.83 14.77 8.05
N LYS A 171 -9.70 14.55 8.70
CA LYS A 171 -8.84 13.38 8.52
C LYS A 171 -9.59 12.06 8.72
N ASN A 172 -10.48 12.05 9.71
CA ASN A 172 -11.26 10.88 10.07
C ASN A 172 -12.17 10.41 8.93
N ASN A 173 -12.67 11.33 8.10
CA ASN A 173 -13.50 10.98 6.94
C ASN A 173 -12.72 10.12 5.93
N TYR A 174 -11.46 10.46 5.63
CA TYR A 174 -10.63 9.65 4.73
C TYR A 174 -10.32 8.28 5.30
N THR A 175 -10.11 8.19 6.61
CA THR A 175 -9.99 6.90 7.29
C THR A 175 -11.26 6.06 7.12
N LEU A 176 -12.44 6.62 7.38
CA LEU A 176 -13.72 5.92 7.23
C LEU A 176 -14.01 5.56 5.76
N GLU A 177 -13.65 6.43 4.81
CA GLU A 177 -13.72 6.11 3.38
C GLU A 177 -12.83 4.92 3.04
N SER A 178 -11.60 4.87 3.56
CA SER A 178 -10.67 3.77 3.31
C SER A 178 -11.19 2.44 3.85
N ILE A 179 -11.75 2.45 5.06
CA ILE A 179 -12.39 1.28 5.69
C ILE A 179 -13.61 0.83 4.88
N SER A 180 -14.47 1.77 4.47
CA SER A 180 -15.63 1.50 3.63
C SER A 180 -15.25 0.87 2.30
N GLU A 181 -14.16 1.33 1.69
CA GLU A 181 -13.68 0.76 0.41
C GLU A 181 -13.19 -0.68 0.58
N VAL A 182 -12.47 -0.98 1.66
CA VAL A 182 -12.07 -2.36 1.99
C VAL A 182 -13.29 -3.27 2.18
N ARG A 183 -14.35 -2.79 2.85
CA ARG A 183 -15.61 -3.54 3.03
C ARG A 183 -16.28 -3.83 1.69
N LYS A 184 -16.31 -2.86 0.77
CA LYS A 184 -16.86 -3.04 -0.59
C LYS A 184 -16.07 -4.06 -1.40
N VAL A 185 -14.76 -4.06 -1.27
CA VAL A 185 -13.91 -5.02 -1.99
C VAL A 185 -14.05 -6.43 -1.43
N PHE A 186 -14.22 -6.59 -0.12
CA PHE A 186 -14.31 -7.88 0.55
C PHE A 186 -15.58 -8.02 1.41
N PRO A 187 -16.78 -7.98 0.82
CA PRO A 187 -18.03 -7.92 1.58
C PRO A 187 -18.28 -9.18 2.42
N ASN A 188 -17.83 -10.35 1.94
CA ASN A 188 -18.09 -11.66 2.56
C ASN A 188 -16.89 -12.20 3.35
N LYS A 189 -15.87 -11.38 3.64
CA LYS A 189 -14.68 -11.78 4.39
C LYS A 189 -14.70 -11.18 5.79
N LYS A 190 -14.15 -11.90 6.76
CA LYS A 190 -13.76 -11.30 8.04
C LYS A 190 -12.62 -10.31 7.80
N ARG A 191 -12.62 -9.21 8.49
CA ARG A 191 -11.62 -8.14 8.33
C ARG A 191 -10.98 -7.86 9.68
N LEU A 192 -9.65 -7.79 9.67
CA LEU A 192 -8.85 -7.38 10.82
C LEU A 192 -8.11 -6.09 10.45
N TYR A 193 -8.52 -4.97 11.04
CA TYR A 193 -7.85 -3.69 10.83
C TYR A 193 -6.72 -3.49 11.84
N ILE A 194 -5.54 -3.15 11.34
CA ILE A 194 -4.37 -2.87 12.16
C ILE A 194 -3.97 -1.42 11.95
N ALA A 195 -3.89 -0.67 13.03
CA ALA A 195 -3.63 0.76 12.98
C ALA A 195 -2.70 1.22 14.12
N ASP A 196 -2.02 2.33 13.89
CA ASP A 196 -1.11 2.91 14.87
C ASP A 196 -1.84 3.73 15.95
N ARG A 197 -1.07 4.46 16.78
CA ARG A 197 -1.61 5.35 17.82
C ARG A 197 -2.53 6.45 17.27
N GLY A 198 -2.33 6.87 16.03
CA GLY A 198 -3.13 7.91 15.39
C GLY A 198 -4.61 7.57 15.39
N TYR A 199 -4.91 6.28 15.23
CA TYR A 199 -6.25 5.73 15.14
C TYR A 199 -6.89 5.36 16.48
N ASP A 200 -6.19 5.55 17.61
CA ASP A 200 -6.78 5.39 18.95
C ASP A 200 -7.76 6.54 19.25
N ALA A 201 -8.95 6.47 18.64
CA ALA A 201 -9.96 7.51 18.68
C ALA A 201 -11.39 6.93 18.67
N GLY A 202 -12.31 7.69 19.27
CA GLY A 202 -13.69 7.23 19.46
C GLY A 202 -14.44 6.91 18.16
N TYR A 203 -14.17 7.63 17.06
CA TYR A 203 -14.80 7.38 15.75
C TYR A 203 -14.42 6.02 15.18
N PHE A 204 -13.15 5.64 15.34
CA PHE A 204 -12.63 4.37 14.86
C PHE A 204 -13.28 3.19 15.58
N TYR A 205 -13.27 3.22 16.92
CA TYR A 205 -13.90 2.15 17.71
C TYR A 205 -15.40 2.04 17.45
N LYS A 206 -16.09 3.18 17.30
CA LYS A 206 -17.49 3.18 16.93
C LYS A 206 -17.74 2.44 15.63
N ASP A 207 -16.99 2.79 14.59
CA ASP A 207 -17.14 2.19 13.26
C ASP A 207 -16.81 0.70 13.26
N MET A 208 -15.74 0.27 13.95
CA MET A 208 -15.37 -1.15 14.07
C MET A 208 -16.46 -1.96 14.80
N ILE A 209 -17.00 -1.43 15.89
CA ILE A 209 -18.01 -2.11 16.71
C ILE A 209 -19.33 -2.22 15.95
N GLU A 210 -19.80 -1.13 15.35
CA GLU A 210 -21.09 -1.09 14.62
C GLU A 210 -21.11 -1.98 13.39
N ASN A 211 -19.93 -2.26 12.78
CA ASN A 211 -19.81 -3.11 11.60
C ASN A 211 -19.20 -4.50 11.87
N GLU A 212 -19.06 -4.88 13.14
CA GLU A 212 -18.53 -6.18 13.59
C GLU A 212 -17.15 -6.52 13.00
N ASP A 213 -16.32 -5.50 12.72
CA ASP A 213 -14.97 -5.68 12.23
C ASP A 213 -13.99 -5.90 13.38
N ASN A 214 -12.98 -6.73 13.15
CA ASN A 214 -11.90 -6.93 14.10
C ASN A 214 -10.86 -5.81 13.97
N PHE A 215 -10.20 -5.48 15.08
CA PHE A 215 -9.14 -4.49 15.09
C PHE A 215 -7.98 -4.83 16.04
N ILE A 216 -6.81 -4.28 15.75
CA ILE A 216 -5.65 -4.18 16.62
C ILE A 216 -5.15 -2.73 16.51
N VAL A 217 -5.21 -1.97 17.60
CA VAL A 217 -4.75 -0.58 17.63
C VAL A 217 -3.72 -0.41 18.74
N ARG A 218 -2.62 0.30 18.44
CA ARG A 218 -1.68 0.73 19.49
C ARG A 218 -2.31 1.87 20.26
N LEU A 219 -2.38 1.73 21.58
CA LEU A 219 -2.98 2.73 22.45
C LEU A 219 -2.06 3.93 22.68
N LYS A 220 -2.68 5.10 22.78
CA LYS A 220 -2.12 6.30 23.39
C LYS A 220 -2.19 6.17 24.91
N GLU A 221 -1.62 7.12 25.62
CA GLU A 221 -1.90 7.31 27.03
C GLU A 221 -3.38 7.71 27.21
N ARG A 222 -4.14 6.86 27.86
CA ARG A 222 -5.57 7.03 28.09
C ARG A 222 -6.05 6.23 29.29
N LYS A 223 -7.30 6.46 29.73
CA LYS A 223 -7.97 5.67 30.75
C LYS A 223 -8.79 4.55 30.11
N LEU A 224 -8.76 3.38 30.73
CA LEU A 224 -9.59 2.22 30.44
C LEU A 224 -10.31 1.76 31.71
N LEU A 225 -11.39 1.00 31.56
CA LEU A 225 -12.00 0.27 32.67
C LEU A 225 -11.27 -1.06 32.83
N PHE A 226 -10.63 -1.23 33.97
CA PHE A 226 -9.94 -2.45 34.36
C PHE A 226 -10.48 -2.93 35.67
N LYS A 227 -11.07 -4.13 35.73
CA LYS A 227 -11.79 -4.68 36.90
C LYS A 227 -12.83 -3.70 37.48
N GLY A 228 -13.63 -3.08 36.60
CA GLY A 228 -14.66 -2.12 36.96
C GLY A 228 -14.16 -0.73 37.40
N LYS A 229 -12.85 -0.48 37.42
CA LYS A 229 -12.26 0.80 37.82
C LYS A 229 -11.55 1.50 36.68
N SER A 230 -11.68 2.81 36.58
CA SER A 230 -10.96 3.62 35.61
C SER A 230 -9.49 3.69 36.00
N ARG A 231 -8.59 3.22 35.08
CA ARG A 231 -7.15 3.17 35.28
C ARG A 231 -6.43 3.70 34.04
N ASN A 232 -5.27 4.31 34.25
CA ASN A 232 -4.38 4.67 33.13
C ASN A 232 -3.83 3.39 32.47
N VAL A 233 -3.78 3.37 31.13
CA VAL A 233 -3.25 2.25 30.33
C VAL A 233 -1.86 1.83 30.79
N MET A 234 -0.96 2.80 31.02
CA MET A 234 0.43 2.52 31.41
C MET A 234 0.53 1.99 32.85
N GLU A 235 -0.34 2.43 33.76
CA GLU A 235 -0.43 1.84 35.10
C GLU A 235 -0.82 0.36 35.04
N VAL A 236 -1.84 0.02 34.21
CA VAL A 236 -2.26 -1.36 34.01
C VAL A 236 -1.13 -2.17 33.38
N ALA A 237 -0.45 -1.64 32.36
CA ALA A 237 0.68 -2.30 31.71
C ALA A 237 1.83 -2.55 32.68
N LYS A 238 2.27 -1.55 33.46
CA LYS A 238 3.37 -1.66 34.43
C LYS A 238 3.02 -2.56 35.64
N SER A 239 1.74 -2.69 35.98
CA SER A 239 1.29 -3.58 37.06
C SER A 239 1.35 -5.08 36.70
N ARG A 240 1.59 -5.40 35.42
CA ARG A 240 1.65 -6.76 34.90
C ARG A 240 3.07 -7.10 34.47
N LYS A 241 3.38 -8.39 34.59
CA LYS A 241 4.67 -8.94 34.08
C LYS A 241 4.40 -9.77 32.84
N GLY A 242 5.17 -9.59 31.79
CA GLY A 242 5.13 -10.47 30.64
C GLY A 242 5.57 -11.89 31.04
N LYS A 243 4.65 -12.86 30.92
CA LYS A 243 4.94 -14.28 31.21
C LYS A 243 5.08 -15.13 29.95
N ILE A 244 4.63 -14.62 28.81
CA ILE A 244 4.66 -15.32 27.54
C ILE A 244 5.88 -14.83 26.78
N LYS A 245 6.86 -15.72 26.64
CA LYS A 245 8.08 -15.42 25.85
C LYS A 245 7.76 -15.50 24.36
N MET A 246 8.23 -14.53 23.61
CA MET A 246 8.15 -14.48 22.16
C MET A 246 9.46 -13.96 21.60
N SER A 247 10.01 -14.61 20.58
CA SER A 247 11.10 -14.04 19.79
C SER A 247 10.54 -13.38 18.53
N MET A 248 11.12 -12.25 18.15
CA MET A 248 10.74 -11.47 16.99
C MET A 248 11.97 -11.03 16.21
N GLN A 249 11.87 -11.12 14.89
CA GLN A 249 12.90 -10.59 14.02
C GLN A 249 12.63 -9.11 13.74
N PHE A 250 13.54 -8.26 14.21
CA PHE A 250 13.59 -6.83 13.89
C PHE A 250 14.76 -6.61 12.95
N SER A 251 14.49 -6.25 11.70
CA SER A 251 15.55 -6.06 10.71
C SER A 251 16.44 -7.30 10.59
N GLU A 252 17.68 -7.25 11.07
CA GLU A 252 18.64 -8.36 11.06
C GLU A 252 18.84 -9.01 12.43
N GLU A 253 18.25 -8.43 13.50
CA GLU A 253 18.37 -8.91 14.87
C GLU A 253 17.12 -9.62 15.36
N GLU A 254 17.28 -10.75 16.04
CA GLU A 254 16.22 -11.42 16.78
C GLU A 254 16.16 -10.85 18.20
N LYS A 255 15.02 -10.21 18.56
CA LYS A 255 14.80 -9.68 19.92
C LYS A 255 13.82 -10.55 20.68
N GLU A 256 14.18 -10.86 21.93
CA GLU A 256 13.26 -11.48 22.86
C GLU A 256 12.30 -10.45 23.46
N CYS A 257 11.01 -10.78 23.41
CA CYS A 257 9.95 -9.97 23.98
C CYS A 257 9.10 -10.82 24.92
N TYR A 258 8.42 -10.16 25.84
CA TYR A 258 7.51 -10.81 26.77
C TYR A 258 6.11 -10.21 26.63
N ILE A 259 5.09 -11.04 26.68
CA ILE A 259 3.69 -10.62 26.49
C ILE A 259 2.88 -10.89 27.75
N SER A 260 1.98 -9.96 28.06
CA SER A 260 0.84 -10.20 28.93
C SER A 260 -0.44 -9.77 28.22
N TYR A 261 -1.58 -10.34 28.60
CA TYR A 261 -2.88 -9.87 28.13
C TYR A 261 -3.88 -9.81 29.28
N THR A 262 -4.88 -8.94 29.15
CA THR A 262 -5.94 -8.78 30.13
C THR A 262 -7.19 -8.18 29.52
N ARG A 263 -8.34 -8.52 30.10
CA ARG A 263 -9.63 -7.94 29.71
C ARG A 263 -9.76 -6.53 30.22
N VAL A 264 -10.28 -5.66 29.39
CA VAL A 264 -10.53 -4.26 29.67
C VAL A 264 -11.78 -3.80 28.89
N GLN A 265 -12.33 -2.64 29.24
CA GLN A 265 -13.36 -1.99 28.44
C GLN A 265 -12.98 -0.54 28.18
N LEU A 266 -13.52 0.02 27.09
CA LEU A 266 -13.48 1.45 26.86
C LEU A 266 -14.54 2.12 27.75
N PRO A 267 -14.25 3.26 28.40
CA PRO A 267 -15.25 3.96 29.24
C PRO A 267 -16.55 4.30 28.50
N LYS A 268 -16.46 4.51 27.18
CA LYS A 268 -17.60 4.82 26.33
C LYS A 268 -18.43 3.57 25.95
N TYR A 269 -17.84 2.38 26.06
CA TYR A 269 -18.45 1.10 25.73
C TYR A 269 -18.19 0.10 26.86
N PRO A 270 -18.80 0.30 28.05
CA PRO A 270 -18.51 -0.51 29.23
C PRO A 270 -19.01 -1.95 29.12
N ASP A 271 -19.99 -2.20 28.26
CA ASP A 271 -20.57 -3.53 28.03
C ASP A 271 -19.79 -4.36 27.01
N ILE A 272 -18.80 -3.76 26.31
CA ILE A 272 -18.00 -4.43 25.29
C ILE A 272 -16.66 -4.83 25.89
N GLU A 273 -16.47 -6.15 26.02
CA GLU A 273 -15.21 -6.69 26.48
C GLU A 273 -14.16 -6.64 25.38
N LEU A 274 -13.04 -5.99 25.67
CA LEU A 274 -11.87 -5.91 24.81
C LEU A 274 -10.66 -6.54 25.51
N THR A 275 -9.64 -6.89 24.74
CA THR A 275 -8.39 -7.40 25.29
C THR A 275 -7.26 -6.39 25.07
N MET A 276 -6.60 -6.03 26.15
CA MET A 276 -5.34 -5.29 26.14
C MET A 276 -4.19 -6.28 26.11
N VAL A 277 -3.36 -6.20 25.07
CA VAL A 277 -2.13 -6.98 24.91
C VAL A 277 -0.94 -6.06 25.12
N THR A 278 -0.06 -6.40 26.05
CA THR A 278 1.14 -5.61 26.37
C THR A 278 2.37 -6.37 25.96
N VAL A 279 3.26 -5.75 25.19
CA VAL A 279 4.53 -6.31 24.76
C VAL A 279 5.67 -5.54 25.43
N TYR A 280 6.49 -6.27 26.18
CA TYR A 280 7.65 -5.75 26.93
C TYR A 280 8.95 -6.14 26.25
N GLY A 281 10.00 -5.35 26.44
CA GLY A 281 11.34 -5.62 25.91
C GLY A 281 11.60 -5.13 24.49
N LEU A 282 10.68 -4.36 23.90
CA LEU A 282 10.88 -3.72 22.61
C LEU A 282 11.62 -2.39 22.73
N SER A 283 11.36 -1.68 23.80
CA SER A 283 12.02 -0.42 24.16
C SER A 283 12.40 -0.50 25.64
N GLU A 284 13.46 0.22 26.04
CA GLU A 284 13.92 0.27 27.41
C GLU A 284 12.97 1.08 28.32
N GLU A 285 12.27 2.05 27.73
CA GLU A 285 11.47 3.02 28.50
C GLU A 285 10.05 2.54 28.79
N GLU A 286 9.32 2.08 27.79
CA GLU A 286 7.89 1.80 27.93
C GLU A 286 7.44 0.56 27.13
N PRO A 287 6.52 -0.24 27.68
CA PRO A 287 5.93 -1.33 26.97
C PRO A 287 5.00 -0.84 25.85
N MET A 288 4.93 -1.60 24.77
CA MET A 288 3.95 -1.37 23.72
C MET A 288 2.60 -1.95 24.14
N VAL A 289 1.54 -1.14 24.11
CA VAL A 289 0.20 -1.54 24.50
C VAL A 289 -0.73 -1.56 23.28
N LEU A 290 -1.37 -2.69 23.05
CA LEU A 290 -2.32 -2.93 21.96
C LEU A 290 -3.72 -3.18 22.54
N LEU A 291 -4.75 -2.72 21.85
CA LEU A 291 -6.15 -3.02 22.13
C LEU A 291 -6.76 -3.78 20.97
N THR A 292 -7.53 -4.81 21.27
CA THR A 292 -8.22 -5.62 20.26
C THR A 292 -9.58 -6.11 20.79
N ASN A 293 -10.54 -6.29 19.88
CA ASN A 293 -11.81 -6.99 20.15
C ASN A 293 -11.74 -8.49 19.84
N LYS A 294 -10.59 -8.99 19.35
CA LYS A 294 -10.42 -10.43 19.15
C LYS A 294 -10.34 -11.17 20.50
N ILE A 295 -11.04 -12.28 20.58
CA ILE A 295 -11.03 -13.13 21.76
C ILE A 295 -9.67 -13.85 21.81
N ILE A 296 -8.96 -13.69 22.94
CA ILE A 296 -7.72 -14.38 23.23
C ILE A 296 -8.02 -15.54 24.18
N LYS A 297 -7.87 -16.76 23.70
CA LYS A 297 -8.13 -17.99 24.46
C LYS A 297 -6.87 -18.48 25.18
N ASP A 298 -5.73 -18.35 24.53
CA ASP A 298 -4.46 -18.87 25.03
C ASP A 298 -3.25 -17.96 24.67
N LYS A 299 -2.05 -18.44 25.01
CA LYS A 299 -0.79 -17.75 24.71
C LYS A 299 -0.53 -17.59 23.20
N THR A 300 -1.01 -18.53 22.39
CA THR A 300 -0.78 -18.53 20.93
C THR A 300 -1.54 -17.39 20.29
N ASP A 301 -2.80 -17.15 20.71
CA ASP A 301 -3.59 -16.03 20.24
C ASP A 301 -2.94 -14.69 20.61
N ALA A 302 -2.42 -14.56 21.85
CA ALA A 302 -1.75 -13.33 22.28
C ALA A 302 -0.49 -13.04 21.44
N ILE A 303 0.30 -14.08 21.14
CA ILE A 303 1.46 -14.00 20.25
C ILE A 303 1.03 -13.59 18.84
N LYS A 304 -0.06 -14.17 18.34
CA LYS A 304 -0.61 -13.85 17.01
C LYS A 304 -1.01 -12.37 16.89
N ILE A 305 -1.70 -11.81 17.89
CA ILE A 305 -2.04 -10.38 17.95
C ILE A 305 -0.79 -9.51 17.90
N ALA A 306 0.21 -9.80 18.74
CA ALA A 306 1.46 -9.05 18.75
C ALA A 306 2.18 -9.12 17.39
N ARG A 307 2.29 -10.32 16.78
CA ARG A 307 2.89 -10.50 15.45
C ARG A 307 2.16 -9.76 14.34
N HIS A 308 0.83 -9.79 14.35
CA HIS A 308 0.03 -9.02 13.37
C HIS A 308 0.35 -7.52 13.44
N TYR A 309 0.41 -6.98 14.66
CA TYR A 309 0.77 -5.57 14.83
C TYR A 309 2.20 -5.29 14.40
N MET A 310 3.15 -6.09 14.81
CA MET A 310 4.56 -5.90 14.46
C MET A 310 4.81 -5.97 12.95
N ASN A 311 4.07 -6.80 12.24
CA ASN A 311 4.12 -6.85 10.77
C ASN A 311 3.55 -5.59 10.10
N ARG A 312 3.12 -4.56 10.86
CA ARG A 312 2.67 -3.27 10.32
C ARG A 312 3.77 -2.57 9.51
N TRP A 313 5.03 -2.76 9.87
CA TRP A 313 6.17 -2.19 9.14
C TRP A 313 6.16 -2.44 7.62
N ARG A 314 5.44 -3.45 7.13
CA ARG A 314 5.30 -3.71 5.69
C ARG A 314 4.60 -2.59 4.94
N VAL A 315 3.74 -1.81 5.60
CA VAL A 315 3.15 -0.59 5.01
C VAL A 315 4.21 0.49 4.85
N GLU A 316 5.11 0.60 5.82
CA GLU A 316 6.23 1.53 5.76
C GLU A 316 7.18 1.19 4.59
N GLU A 317 7.44 -0.10 4.33
CA GLU A 317 8.18 -0.55 3.15
C GLU A 317 7.44 -0.25 1.84
N TYR A 318 6.11 -0.35 1.84
CA TYR A 318 5.29 0.04 0.70
C TYR A 318 5.40 1.55 0.43
N PHE A 319 5.31 2.40 1.44
CA PHE A 319 5.53 3.83 1.29
C PHE A 319 6.96 4.16 0.86
N ARG A 320 7.94 3.46 1.42
CA ARG A 320 9.34 3.60 1.02
C ARG A 320 9.52 3.30 -0.47
N ALA A 321 8.91 2.24 -0.97
CA ALA A 321 8.93 1.92 -2.39
C ALA A 321 8.28 3.02 -3.25
N LYS A 322 7.12 3.56 -2.85
CA LYS A 322 6.51 4.71 -3.53
C LYS A 322 7.48 5.90 -3.62
N LYS A 323 8.11 6.26 -2.50
CA LYS A 323 8.96 7.44 -2.39
C LYS A 323 10.31 7.27 -3.07
N GLN A 324 10.97 6.13 -2.86
CA GLN A 324 12.37 5.91 -3.30
C GLN A 324 12.50 5.30 -4.69
N GLU A 325 11.60 4.38 -5.08
CA GLU A 325 11.69 3.70 -6.37
C GLU A 325 10.91 4.43 -7.48
N TYR A 326 9.99 5.33 -7.11
CA TYR A 326 9.10 6.00 -8.06
C TYR A 326 9.04 7.53 -7.94
N ASP A 327 9.92 8.14 -7.15
CA ASP A 327 9.99 9.60 -6.99
C ASP A 327 8.65 10.24 -6.54
N PHE A 328 7.87 9.56 -5.70
CA PHE A 328 6.51 9.97 -5.36
C PHE A 328 6.43 11.40 -4.82
N GLU A 329 7.40 11.83 -4.03
CA GLU A 329 7.47 13.20 -3.50
C GLU A 329 7.87 14.23 -4.57
N ASN A 330 8.47 13.80 -5.68
CA ASN A 330 8.95 14.68 -6.74
C ASN A 330 7.92 14.94 -7.84
N MET A 331 6.71 14.36 -7.77
CA MET A 331 5.68 14.61 -8.78
C MET A 331 5.40 16.11 -8.97
N ARG A 332 5.25 16.53 -10.25
CA ARG A 332 5.11 17.94 -10.64
C ARG A 332 3.74 18.30 -11.23
N VAL A 333 2.81 17.38 -11.22
CA VAL A 333 1.40 17.65 -11.55
C VAL A 333 0.83 18.59 -10.51
N ARG A 334 0.20 19.69 -10.92
CA ARG A 334 -0.16 20.78 -10.00
C ARG A 334 -1.58 20.67 -9.45
N SER A 335 -2.53 20.12 -10.22
CA SER A 335 -3.90 19.96 -9.76
C SER A 335 -4.05 18.78 -8.82
N LEU A 336 -4.79 18.93 -7.73
CA LEU A 336 -5.02 17.86 -6.76
C LEU A 336 -5.73 16.65 -7.40
N LYS A 337 -6.65 16.90 -8.35
CA LYS A 337 -7.28 15.85 -9.14
C LYS A 337 -6.27 15.07 -9.98
N GLY A 338 -5.37 15.76 -10.69
CA GLY A 338 -4.34 15.12 -11.51
C GLY A 338 -3.33 14.34 -10.66
N ILE A 339 -2.93 14.88 -9.50
CA ILE A 339 -2.06 14.21 -8.52
C ILE A 339 -2.71 12.90 -8.03
N ASN A 340 -3.99 12.91 -7.69
CA ASN A 340 -4.72 11.72 -7.27
C ASN A 340 -4.84 10.68 -8.39
N THR A 341 -5.05 11.11 -9.63
CA THR A 341 -5.05 10.20 -10.79
C THR A 341 -3.68 9.54 -10.97
N LEU A 342 -2.60 10.30 -10.87
CA LEU A 342 -1.23 9.77 -10.96
C LEU A 342 -0.91 8.82 -9.80
N ASN A 343 -1.34 9.15 -8.58
CA ASN A 343 -1.22 8.28 -7.41
C ASN A 343 -1.98 6.96 -7.61
N MET A 344 -3.20 7.01 -8.14
CA MET A 344 -3.96 5.80 -8.49
C MET A 344 -3.18 4.93 -9.48
N LEU A 345 -2.63 5.51 -10.54
CA LEU A 345 -1.84 4.76 -11.54
C LEU A 345 -0.57 4.16 -10.94
N LEU A 346 0.13 4.86 -10.05
CA LEU A 346 1.27 4.32 -9.29
C LEU A 346 0.83 3.18 -8.37
N THR A 347 -0.30 3.32 -7.70
CA THR A 347 -0.87 2.26 -6.85
C THR A 347 -1.14 0.98 -7.64
N LEU A 348 -1.64 1.09 -8.88
CA LEU A 348 -1.83 -0.04 -9.78
C LEU A 348 -0.49 -0.68 -10.21
N VAL A 349 0.54 0.13 -10.46
CA VAL A 349 1.89 -0.35 -10.78
C VAL A 349 2.46 -1.18 -9.62
N LEU A 350 2.38 -0.66 -8.38
CA LEU A 350 2.80 -1.40 -7.20
C LEU A 350 1.95 -2.65 -6.94
N GLY A 351 0.66 -2.57 -7.23
CA GLY A 351 -0.24 -3.70 -7.19
C GLY A 351 0.19 -4.82 -8.12
N GLU A 352 0.54 -4.52 -9.38
CA GLU A 352 1.04 -5.54 -10.31
C GLU A 352 2.38 -6.14 -9.87
N ILE A 353 3.31 -5.32 -9.35
CA ILE A 353 4.56 -5.81 -8.77
C ILE A 353 4.29 -6.88 -7.71
N ASN A 354 3.35 -6.58 -6.79
CA ASN A 354 3.01 -7.50 -5.72
C ASN A 354 2.25 -8.74 -6.22
N LEU A 355 1.40 -8.59 -7.25
CA LEU A 355 0.74 -9.72 -7.90
C LEU A 355 1.75 -10.62 -8.65
N ILE A 356 2.82 -10.07 -9.21
CA ILE A 356 3.93 -10.85 -9.79
C ILE A 356 4.64 -11.63 -8.68
N ALA A 357 4.95 -10.98 -7.55
CA ALA A 357 5.65 -11.61 -6.43
C ALA A 357 4.86 -12.78 -5.81
N GLU A 358 3.54 -12.66 -5.72
CA GLU A 358 2.66 -13.65 -5.07
C GLU A 358 2.10 -14.71 -6.04
N SER A 359 2.37 -14.62 -7.34
CA SER A 359 1.85 -15.57 -8.31
C SER A 359 2.78 -16.75 -8.52
N MET A 360 2.27 -17.97 -8.26
CA MET A 360 2.99 -19.20 -8.53
C MET A 360 3.34 -19.34 -10.02
N ASP A 361 2.41 -18.94 -10.92
CA ASP A 361 2.59 -19.00 -12.36
C ASP A 361 3.65 -18.02 -12.88
N LYS A 362 3.97 -17.00 -12.07
CA LYS A 362 4.96 -15.96 -12.40
C LYS A 362 6.28 -16.12 -11.65
N LYS A 363 6.50 -17.21 -10.91
CA LYS A 363 7.73 -17.42 -10.12
C LYS A 363 8.99 -17.31 -10.98
N LEU A 364 8.99 -17.90 -12.17
CA LEU A 364 10.13 -17.84 -13.08
C LEU A 364 10.36 -16.39 -13.56
N LEU A 365 9.30 -15.68 -13.92
CA LEU A 365 9.39 -14.27 -14.32
C LEU A 365 9.89 -13.41 -13.15
N CYS A 366 9.34 -13.60 -11.96
CA CYS A 366 9.78 -12.91 -10.75
C CYS A 366 11.27 -13.15 -10.47
N PHE A 367 11.74 -14.40 -10.56
CA PHE A 367 13.15 -14.75 -10.42
C PHE A 367 14.04 -14.05 -11.46
N LYS A 368 13.66 -14.07 -12.73
CA LYS A 368 14.39 -13.39 -13.80
C LYS A 368 14.49 -11.87 -13.58
N ILE A 369 13.37 -11.25 -13.16
CA ILE A 369 13.32 -9.81 -12.86
C ILE A 369 14.22 -9.48 -11.67
N THR A 370 14.11 -10.21 -10.56
CA THR A 370 14.89 -9.95 -9.35
C THR A 370 16.39 -10.19 -9.56
N ALA A 371 16.77 -11.15 -10.38
CA ALA A 371 18.17 -11.37 -10.76
C ALA A 371 18.80 -10.14 -11.47
N ARG A 372 18.00 -9.31 -12.11
CA ARG A 372 18.45 -8.07 -12.78
C ARG A 372 18.53 -6.86 -11.84
N SER A 373 17.93 -6.93 -10.65
CA SER A 373 17.87 -5.80 -9.71
C SER A 373 19.21 -5.40 -9.09
N LYS A 374 20.25 -6.25 -9.25
CA LYS A 374 21.59 -6.04 -8.65
C LYS A 374 21.53 -5.78 -7.15
N SER A 375 20.58 -6.40 -6.46
CA SER A 375 20.41 -6.25 -5.01
C SER A 375 21.57 -6.88 -4.24
N LEU A 376 22.06 -6.17 -3.22
CA LEU A 376 23.10 -6.68 -2.32
C LEU A 376 22.54 -7.53 -1.17
N ARG A 377 21.22 -7.65 -1.02
CA ARG A 377 20.58 -8.35 0.10
C ARG A 377 20.35 -9.82 -0.23
N ASN A 378 20.87 -10.70 0.61
CA ASN A 378 20.70 -12.15 0.49
C ASN A 378 19.33 -12.67 0.96
N LYS A 379 18.64 -11.91 1.83
CA LYS A 379 17.29 -12.24 2.32
C LYS A 379 16.36 -11.08 2.04
N VAL A 380 15.29 -11.34 1.30
CA VAL A 380 14.28 -10.34 0.93
C VAL A 380 12.94 -10.76 1.52
N ILE A 381 12.37 -9.90 2.34
CA ILE A 381 11.05 -10.11 2.94
C ILE A 381 9.98 -9.38 2.11
N VAL A 382 10.31 -8.20 1.59
CA VAL A 382 9.43 -7.40 0.74
C VAL A 382 10.09 -7.22 -0.62
N TRP A 383 9.45 -7.73 -1.64
CA TRP A 383 10.01 -7.83 -2.99
C TRP A 383 9.80 -6.58 -3.86
N ILE A 384 9.01 -5.60 -3.40
CA ILE A 384 8.58 -4.45 -4.21
C ILE A 384 9.76 -3.73 -4.85
N SER A 385 10.73 -3.29 -4.05
CA SER A 385 11.89 -2.52 -4.55
C SER A 385 12.76 -3.35 -5.50
N GLN A 386 12.93 -4.63 -5.24
CA GLN A 386 13.76 -5.48 -6.11
C GLN A 386 13.09 -5.73 -7.45
N ILE A 387 11.80 -6.05 -7.46
CA ILE A 387 11.04 -6.25 -8.68
C ILE A 387 10.99 -4.94 -9.47
N ALA A 388 10.71 -3.81 -8.80
CA ALA A 388 10.69 -2.49 -9.43
C ALA A 388 12.01 -2.19 -10.17
N ARG A 389 13.15 -2.31 -9.49
CA ARG A 389 14.49 -2.10 -10.09
C ARG A 389 14.79 -3.09 -11.22
N GLY A 390 14.43 -4.36 -11.02
CA GLY A 390 14.61 -5.37 -12.03
C GLY A 390 13.82 -5.09 -13.31
N ILE A 391 12.57 -4.63 -13.19
CA ILE A 391 11.74 -4.23 -14.33
C ILE A 391 12.37 -3.03 -15.06
N VAL A 392 12.80 -2.00 -14.32
CA VAL A 392 13.48 -0.83 -14.92
C VAL A 392 14.70 -1.26 -15.71
N GLU A 393 15.58 -2.10 -15.13
CA GLU A 393 16.78 -2.59 -15.82
C GLU A 393 16.46 -3.40 -17.08
N ILE A 394 15.42 -4.25 -17.06
CA ILE A 394 14.98 -5.00 -18.24
C ILE A 394 14.42 -4.04 -19.30
N LEU A 395 13.54 -3.13 -18.91
CA LEU A 395 12.85 -2.23 -19.85
C LEU A 395 13.75 -1.11 -20.38
N LYS A 396 14.91 -0.85 -19.79
CA LYS A 396 15.90 0.10 -20.29
C LYS A 396 16.29 -0.15 -21.74
N TYR A 397 16.27 -1.42 -22.17
CA TYR A 397 16.59 -1.83 -23.54
C TYR A 397 15.35 -1.99 -24.45
N ALA A 398 14.14 -1.69 -23.92
CA ALA A 398 12.93 -1.74 -24.71
C ALA A 398 12.87 -0.57 -25.68
N LYS A 399 12.63 -0.85 -26.95
CA LYS A 399 12.37 0.14 -28.00
C LYS A 399 10.86 0.19 -28.30
N CYS A 400 10.39 1.31 -28.89
CA CYS A 400 9.05 1.47 -29.48
C CYS A 400 7.86 1.44 -28.51
N GLY A 401 8.08 1.63 -27.20
CA GLY A 401 6.99 1.65 -26.20
C GLY A 401 6.16 0.36 -26.20
N ILE A 402 4.83 0.47 -26.05
CA ILE A 402 3.90 -0.68 -26.06
C ILE A 402 3.22 -0.92 -27.42
N LYS A 403 3.56 -0.14 -28.45
CA LYS A 403 2.86 -0.20 -29.75
C LYS A 403 2.91 -1.58 -30.40
N GLU A 404 4.00 -2.32 -30.23
CA GLU A 404 4.17 -3.67 -30.76
C GLU A 404 3.15 -4.68 -30.21
N PHE A 405 2.63 -4.43 -28.99
CA PHE A 405 1.69 -5.33 -28.30
C PHE A 405 0.23 -4.94 -28.46
N GLN A 406 -0.06 -3.77 -29.01
CA GLN A 406 -1.44 -3.33 -29.24
C GLN A 406 -2.14 -4.16 -30.34
N ASN A 407 -1.37 -4.79 -31.22
CA ASN A 407 -1.86 -5.54 -32.39
C ASN A 407 -1.73 -7.07 -32.27
N ILE A 408 -1.26 -7.62 -31.12
CA ILE A 408 -0.99 -9.05 -30.97
C ILE A 408 -2.09 -9.71 -30.14
N GLU A 409 -3.30 -9.81 -30.66
CA GLU A 409 -4.34 -10.68 -30.08
C GLU A 409 -4.31 -12.13 -30.60
N ILE A 410 -3.56 -12.47 -31.62
CA ILE A 410 -3.83 -13.68 -32.41
C ILE A 410 -2.68 -14.69 -32.51
N ARG A 411 -1.45 -14.41 -32.04
CA ARG A 411 -0.32 -15.34 -32.32
C ARG A 411 0.14 -16.25 -31.17
N SER A 412 -0.44 -16.20 -30.00
CA SER A 412 0.04 -17.01 -28.85
C SER A 412 -0.43 -18.48 -28.81
N LYS A 413 -1.48 -18.85 -29.53
CA LYS A 413 -1.98 -20.24 -29.56
C LYS A 413 -1.32 -21.17 -30.56
N GLN A 414 -0.67 -20.66 -31.58
CA GLN A 414 -0.10 -21.51 -32.64
C GLN A 414 1.36 -21.93 -32.43
N ARG A 415 2.10 -21.33 -31.48
CA ARG A 415 3.50 -21.72 -31.21
C ARG A 415 3.68 -22.79 -30.13
N GLN A 416 2.65 -23.16 -29.42
CA GLN A 416 2.72 -24.25 -28.43
C GLN A 416 2.54 -25.66 -29.03
N LEU A 417 2.11 -25.75 -30.26
CA LEU A 417 1.85 -27.05 -30.94
C LEU A 417 2.99 -27.54 -31.87
N SER A 418 4.12 -26.82 -31.92
CA SER A 418 5.28 -27.22 -32.80
C SER A 418 6.50 -27.69 -32.03
N LEU A 419 6.38 -28.07 -30.77
CA LEU A 419 7.46 -28.58 -29.92
C LEU A 419 7.14 -29.96 -29.33
N PHE A 420 6.38 -30.79 -30.07
CA PHE A 420 6.29 -32.24 -29.85
C PHE A 420 6.54 -32.96 -31.17
#